data_5291c8356497722e1ce16d2f02ea57f3
#
_entry.id   5291c8356497722e1ce16d2f02ea57f3
#
_cell.length_a   1.000
_cell.length_b   1.000
_cell.length_c   1.000
_cell.angle_alpha   90.00
_cell.angle_beta   90.00
_cell.angle_gamma   90.00
#
_symmetry.space_group_name_H-M   'P 1'
#
loop_
_entity.id
_entity.type
_entity.pdbx_description
1 polymer ?
#
loop_
_entity_poly.entity_id
_entity_poly.type
_entity_poly.pdbx_seq_one_letter_code
_entity_poly.pdbx_strand_id
1 'polypeptide(L)'
;MMKKPAFFLMAGACALAGAAGETTPYGGTPGNIPGVIEAEHYDEGPAGAAYVDVDPENQGEPYRAETQVDIEKRPDASNGHGVGWTRKGEWLLYTVTVATAGDYAIEMPVASNKRGGRFHIEMNGKDVTGRIEVPDTGGWDKLQVIRKEPVRLEAGTHAMKVVMDSQGLSGSIGDIDLFRFIALP
;
A
#
# COMPACT_ATOMS: atom_id res chain seq x y z
N MET A 1 -65.04 1.08 -22.47
CA MET A 1 -63.97 2.02 -22.18
C MET A 1 -62.83 1.21 -21.50
N MET A 2 -61.93 0.64 -22.30
CA MET A 2 -60.89 -0.30 -21.86
C MET A 2 -59.61 0.47 -21.62
N LYS A 3 -59.05 0.44 -20.39
CA LYS A 3 -57.75 1.00 -20.03
C LYS A 3 -56.65 0.04 -20.42
N LYS A 4 -55.71 0.48 -21.27
CA LYS A 4 -54.47 -0.26 -21.61
C LYS A 4 -53.47 -0.16 -20.46
N PRO A 5 -52.74 -1.24 -20.09
CA PRO A 5 -51.67 -1.16 -19.14
C PRO A 5 -50.41 -0.60 -19.79
N ALA A 6 -49.72 0.33 -19.12
CA ALA A 6 -48.44 0.85 -19.51
C ALA A 6 -47.34 -0.17 -19.12
N PHE A 7 -46.59 -0.62 -20.10
CA PHE A 7 -45.41 -1.45 -19.90
C PHE A 7 -44.21 -0.51 -19.57
N PHE A 8 -43.72 -0.61 -18.35
CA PHE A 8 -42.50 0.10 -17.93
C PHE A 8 -41.28 -0.77 -18.27
N LEU A 9 -40.56 -0.35 -19.28
CA LEU A 9 -39.30 -1.02 -19.70
C LEU A 9 -38.20 -0.55 -18.75
N MET A 10 -37.82 -1.39 -17.77
CA MET A 10 -36.58 -1.19 -16.98
C MET A 10 -35.39 -1.52 -17.86
N ALA A 11 -34.67 -0.49 -18.26
CA ALA A 11 -33.35 -0.66 -18.87
C ALA A 11 -32.34 -1.01 -17.77
N GLY A 12 -31.99 -2.29 -17.67
CA GLY A 12 -30.91 -2.78 -16.83
C GLY A 12 -29.58 -2.31 -17.41
N ALA A 13 -28.93 -1.35 -16.78
CA ALA A 13 -27.53 -1.03 -17.04
C ALA A 13 -26.67 -2.20 -16.52
N CYS A 14 -26.24 -3.06 -17.43
CA CYS A 14 -25.22 -4.07 -17.15
C CYS A 14 -23.88 -3.35 -17.03
N ALA A 15 -23.47 -3.01 -15.80
CA ALA A 15 -22.12 -2.60 -15.53
C ALA A 15 -21.23 -3.84 -15.69
N LEU A 16 -20.40 -3.87 -16.74
CA LEU A 16 -19.29 -4.78 -16.85
C LEU A 16 -18.25 -4.37 -15.79
N ALA A 17 -18.42 -4.85 -14.57
CA ALA A 17 -17.32 -4.91 -13.61
C ALA A 17 -16.35 -5.95 -14.16
N GLY A 18 -15.22 -5.52 -14.69
CA GLY A 18 -14.08 -6.40 -14.90
C GLY A 18 -13.80 -7.10 -13.57
N ALA A 19 -13.69 -8.43 -13.59
CA ALA A 19 -13.34 -9.20 -12.42
C ALA A 19 -11.93 -8.77 -11.97
N ALA A 20 -11.85 -7.79 -11.06
CA ALA A 20 -10.67 -7.62 -10.25
C ALA A 20 -10.53 -8.93 -9.45
N GLY A 21 -9.38 -9.60 -9.55
CA GLY A 21 -9.14 -10.83 -8.82
C GLY A 21 -9.42 -10.59 -7.33
N GLU A 22 -9.93 -11.63 -6.64
CA GLU A 22 -10.15 -11.55 -5.20
C GLU A 22 -8.81 -11.41 -4.48
N THR A 23 -8.77 -10.53 -3.48
CA THR A 23 -7.62 -10.35 -2.59
C THR A 23 -7.99 -10.84 -1.19
N THR A 24 -7.01 -11.35 -0.45
CA THR A 24 -7.16 -11.69 0.96
C THR A 24 -5.99 -11.08 1.75
N PRO A 25 -6.19 -10.70 3.02
CA PRO A 25 -5.10 -10.19 3.83
C PRO A 25 -3.96 -11.21 3.92
N TYR A 26 -2.72 -10.72 3.97
CA TYR A 26 -1.54 -11.56 4.17
C TYR A 26 -1.72 -12.49 5.38
N GLY A 27 -1.46 -13.78 5.19
CA GLY A 27 -1.67 -14.78 6.24
C GLY A 27 -3.12 -14.93 6.70
N GLY A 28 -4.11 -14.43 5.94
CA GLY A 28 -5.55 -14.56 6.20
C GLY A 28 -6.09 -13.64 7.29
N THR A 29 -5.29 -12.70 7.83
CA THR A 29 -5.72 -11.82 8.93
C THR A 29 -5.42 -10.37 8.61
N PRO A 30 -6.41 -9.44 8.71
CA PRO A 30 -6.16 -8.01 8.54
C PRO A 30 -5.10 -7.47 9.50
N GLY A 31 -4.25 -6.58 9.01
CA GLY A 31 -3.30 -5.86 9.86
C GLY A 31 -4.01 -4.93 10.84
N ASN A 32 -3.53 -4.82 12.07
CA ASN A 32 -4.16 -4.00 13.11
C ASN A 32 -3.61 -2.59 13.16
N ILE A 33 -4.50 -1.58 13.26
CA ILE A 33 -4.18 -0.18 13.51
C ILE A 33 -4.89 0.27 14.80
N PRO A 34 -4.18 0.78 15.83
CA PRO A 34 -2.72 1.00 15.88
C PRO A 34 -1.93 -0.32 15.87
N GLY A 35 -0.71 -0.26 15.33
CA GLY A 35 0.15 -1.43 15.19
C GLY A 35 1.17 -1.29 14.08
N VAL A 36 1.77 -2.40 13.68
CA VAL A 36 2.78 -2.47 12.62
C VAL A 36 2.22 -3.25 11.43
N ILE A 37 2.42 -2.71 10.24
CA ILE A 37 2.16 -3.35 8.96
C ILE A 37 3.52 -3.45 8.24
N GLU A 38 4.02 -4.65 8.07
CA GLU A 38 5.27 -4.89 7.34
C GLU A 38 5.05 -4.61 5.85
N ALA A 39 5.99 -3.96 5.18
CA ALA A 39 5.82 -3.53 3.80
C ALA A 39 5.69 -4.72 2.83
N GLU A 40 6.39 -5.81 3.07
CA GLU A 40 6.33 -7.02 2.26
C GLU A 40 5.10 -7.90 2.56
N HIS A 41 4.32 -7.60 3.60
CA HIS A 41 3.08 -8.32 3.97
C HIS A 41 1.83 -7.70 3.31
N TYR A 42 1.94 -7.28 2.04
CA TYR A 42 0.78 -6.87 1.25
C TYR A 42 -0.16 -8.07 0.99
N ASP A 43 -1.41 -7.80 0.67
CA ASP A 43 -2.46 -8.80 0.48
C ASP A 43 -2.06 -9.88 -0.52
N GLU A 44 -2.61 -11.07 -0.36
CA GLU A 44 -2.55 -12.15 -1.33
C GLU A 44 -3.50 -11.85 -2.50
N GLY A 45 -3.08 -12.18 -3.72
CA GLY A 45 -3.89 -11.97 -4.90
C GLY A 45 -3.04 -11.71 -6.15
N PRO A 46 -3.66 -11.65 -7.33
CA PRO A 46 -2.94 -11.43 -8.58
C PRO A 46 -2.49 -9.98 -8.75
N ALA A 47 -1.50 -9.79 -9.62
CA ALA A 47 -1.11 -8.45 -10.10
C ALA A 47 -2.32 -7.69 -10.65
N GLY A 48 -2.40 -6.40 -10.34
CA GLY A 48 -3.55 -5.54 -10.66
C GLY A 48 -4.70 -5.61 -9.65
N ALA A 49 -4.67 -6.55 -8.69
CA ALA A 49 -5.63 -6.64 -7.60
C ALA A 49 -4.97 -6.42 -6.22
N ALA A 50 -3.93 -7.17 -5.88
CA ALA A 50 -3.19 -7.04 -4.62
C ALA A 50 -1.98 -6.11 -4.72
N TYR A 51 -1.38 -6.00 -5.90
CA TYR A 51 -0.22 -5.17 -6.15
C TYR A 51 -0.11 -4.80 -7.63
N VAL A 52 0.70 -3.81 -7.93
CA VAL A 52 1.26 -3.56 -9.26
C VAL A 52 2.75 -3.34 -9.08
N ASP A 53 3.53 -4.13 -9.80
CA ASP A 53 4.95 -3.93 -10.03
C ASP A 53 5.16 -3.64 -11.53
N VAL A 54 6.00 -2.67 -11.86
CA VAL A 54 6.25 -2.27 -13.26
C VAL A 54 7.37 -3.07 -13.89
N ASP A 55 8.16 -3.75 -13.09
CA ASP A 55 9.20 -4.66 -13.56
C ASP A 55 8.63 -6.09 -13.70
N PRO A 56 8.98 -6.81 -14.78
CA PRO A 56 8.43 -8.15 -15.02
C PRO A 56 9.07 -9.22 -14.14
N GLU A 57 10.21 -8.94 -13.52
CA GLU A 57 11.03 -9.89 -12.76
C GLU A 57 11.26 -9.35 -11.34
N ASN A 58 11.09 -10.19 -10.33
CA ASN A 58 11.51 -9.91 -8.97
C ASN A 58 13.03 -9.78 -8.93
N GLN A 59 13.55 -8.61 -8.57
CA GLN A 59 14.97 -8.30 -8.47
C GLN A 59 15.53 -8.61 -7.08
N GLY A 60 14.66 -8.93 -6.12
CA GLY A 60 15.00 -9.21 -4.74
C GLY A 60 15.17 -10.70 -4.41
N GLU A 61 14.85 -11.05 -3.18
CA GLU A 61 14.88 -12.42 -2.66
C GLU A 61 13.55 -13.13 -2.97
N PRO A 62 13.53 -14.47 -3.06
CA PRO A 62 12.31 -15.22 -3.34
C PRO A 62 11.38 -15.34 -2.11
N TYR A 63 11.19 -14.27 -1.37
CA TYR A 63 10.35 -14.25 -0.17
C TYR A 63 8.87 -14.47 -0.51
N ARG A 64 8.39 -13.85 -1.59
CA ARG A 64 7.06 -14.07 -2.18
C ARG A 64 7.26 -14.39 -3.67
N ALA A 65 7.88 -15.54 -3.92
CA ALA A 65 8.42 -15.92 -5.23
C ALA A 65 7.37 -15.99 -6.36
N GLU A 66 6.09 -16.09 -6.01
CA GLU A 66 4.96 -16.12 -6.95
C GLU A 66 4.51 -14.71 -7.37
N THR A 67 5.09 -13.66 -6.79
CA THR A 67 4.79 -12.27 -7.14
C THR A 67 5.99 -11.60 -7.82
N GLN A 68 5.76 -10.43 -8.45
CA GLN A 68 6.80 -9.64 -9.10
C GLN A 68 7.46 -8.65 -8.14
N VAL A 69 6.82 -8.39 -6.98
CA VAL A 69 7.25 -7.36 -6.03
C VAL A 69 8.65 -7.65 -5.51
N ASP A 70 9.50 -6.64 -5.59
CA ASP A 70 10.89 -6.70 -5.20
C ASP A 70 11.04 -6.63 -3.67
N ILE A 71 11.27 -7.77 -3.05
CA ILE A 71 11.51 -7.87 -1.60
C ILE A 71 12.98 -8.21 -1.38
N GLU A 72 13.66 -7.37 -0.62
CA GLU A 72 15.07 -7.58 -0.28
C GLU A 72 15.23 -8.16 1.13
N LYS A 73 16.30 -8.93 1.32
CA LYS A 73 16.75 -9.35 2.64
C LYS A 73 17.51 -8.21 3.29
N ARG A 74 17.05 -7.76 4.46
CA ARG A 74 17.60 -6.61 5.18
C ARG A 74 17.88 -6.94 6.64
N PRO A 75 19.13 -7.05 7.07
CA PRO A 75 19.43 -7.31 8.49
C PRO A 75 19.10 -6.12 9.41
N ASP A 76 18.88 -4.92 8.86
CA ASP A 76 18.50 -3.69 9.56
C ASP A 76 16.98 -3.48 9.63
N ALA A 77 16.19 -4.30 8.93
CA ALA A 77 14.72 -4.26 8.96
C ALA A 77 14.13 -5.05 10.14
N SER A 78 12.87 -4.76 10.48
CA SER A 78 12.17 -5.28 11.66
C SER A 78 12.06 -6.80 11.71
N ASN A 79 11.84 -7.44 10.55
CA ASN A 79 11.71 -8.89 10.40
C ASN A 79 12.74 -9.48 9.42
N GLY A 80 13.71 -8.69 9.02
CA GLY A 80 14.79 -9.09 8.11
C GLY A 80 14.47 -8.93 6.63
N HIS A 81 13.34 -8.30 6.27
CA HIS A 81 12.93 -8.04 4.89
C HIS A 81 12.40 -6.61 4.73
N GLY A 82 12.29 -6.15 3.50
CA GLY A 82 11.70 -4.88 3.13
C GLY A 82 11.42 -4.83 1.63
N VAL A 83 10.57 -3.91 1.21
CA VAL A 83 10.29 -3.67 -0.21
C VAL A 83 11.31 -2.70 -0.77
N GLY A 84 12.01 -3.11 -1.82
CA GLY A 84 13.05 -2.34 -2.49
C GLY A 84 12.75 -2.10 -3.97
N TRP A 85 13.72 -1.53 -4.70
CA TRP A 85 13.67 -1.21 -6.16
C TRP A 85 12.41 -0.48 -6.62
N THR A 86 11.63 0.09 -5.72
CA THR A 86 10.34 0.71 -5.92
C THR A 86 10.34 1.80 -7.00
N ARG A 87 9.34 1.80 -7.89
CA ARG A 87 9.25 2.71 -9.02
C ARG A 87 7.88 3.41 -9.11
N LYS A 88 7.86 4.50 -9.87
CA LYS A 88 6.62 5.24 -10.15
C LYS A 88 5.59 4.34 -10.83
N GLY A 89 4.37 4.34 -10.31
CA GLY A 89 3.23 3.60 -10.85
C GLY A 89 2.98 2.27 -10.15
N GLU A 90 3.90 1.84 -9.30
CA GLU A 90 3.71 0.68 -8.43
C GLU A 90 2.78 1.01 -7.27
N TRP A 91 2.15 -0.01 -6.74
CA TRP A 91 1.37 0.09 -5.51
C TRP A 91 1.21 -1.28 -4.85
N LEU A 92 1.02 -1.26 -3.54
CA LEU A 92 0.78 -2.43 -2.69
C LEU A 92 -0.52 -2.22 -1.92
N LEU A 93 -1.34 -3.27 -1.82
CA LEU A 93 -2.61 -3.27 -1.11
C LEU A 93 -2.48 -4.06 0.19
N TYR A 94 -3.09 -3.53 1.25
CA TYR A 94 -3.13 -4.17 2.56
C TYR A 94 -4.56 -4.10 3.10
N THR A 95 -5.11 -5.20 3.55
CA THR A 95 -6.34 -5.19 4.33
C THR A 95 -6.00 -4.92 5.79
N VAL A 96 -6.55 -3.83 6.34
CA VAL A 96 -6.25 -3.37 7.71
C VAL A 96 -7.53 -3.15 8.51
N THR A 97 -7.45 -3.30 9.84
CA THR A 97 -8.53 -2.97 10.78
C THR A 97 -8.10 -1.85 11.70
N VAL A 98 -8.76 -0.70 11.59
CA VAL A 98 -8.60 0.45 12.48
C VAL A 98 -9.52 0.27 13.69
N ALA A 99 -8.94 0.10 14.88
CA ALA A 99 -9.68 -0.18 16.10
C ALA A 99 -10.57 0.99 16.55
N THR A 100 -10.10 2.22 16.38
CA THR A 100 -10.80 3.44 16.83
C THR A 100 -10.59 4.56 15.84
N ALA A 101 -11.67 5.28 15.49
CA ALA A 101 -11.56 6.49 14.67
C ALA A 101 -10.78 7.57 15.44
N GLY A 102 -9.82 8.21 14.77
CA GLY A 102 -8.97 9.21 15.41
C GLY A 102 -7.85 9.70 14.50
N ASP A 103 -6.98 10.51 15.10
CA ASP A 103 -5.77 10.96 14.45
C ASP A 103 -4.61 10.01 14.80
N TYR A 104 -3.79 9.74 13.82
CA TYR A 104 -2.65 8.82 13.93
C TYR A 104 -1.38 9.48 13.43
N ALA A 105 -0.26 9.04 13.97
CA ALA A 105 1.03 9.19 13.36
C ALA A 105 1.41 7.90 12.65
N ILE A 106 2.10 8.01 11.51
CA ILE A 106 2.67 6.87 10.78
C ILE A 106 4.19 7.06 10.77
N GLU A 107 4.90 6.14 11.39
CA GLU A 107 6.35 6.03 11.31
C GLU A 107 6.73 4.98 10.28
N MET A 108 7.67 5.34 9.41
CA MET A 108 8.09 4.52 8.27
C MET A 108 9.61 4.55 8.21
N PRO A 109 10.31 3.45 8.57
CA PRO A 109 11.71 3.30 8.27
C PRO A 109 11.90 3.14 6.76
N VAL A 110 12.71 4.02 6.16
CA VAL A 110 12.99 4.05 4.72
C VAL A 110 14.48 4.18 4.46
N ALA A 111 14.95 3.69 3.30
CA ALA A 111 16.32 3.90 2.86
C ALA A 111 16.38 4.45 1.44
N SER A 112 17.39 5.26 1.17
CA SER A 112 17.70 5.75 -0.18
C SER A 112 19.13 6.26 -0.27
N ASN A 113 19.83 5.89 -1.32
CA ASN A 113 21.10 6.47 -1.69
C ASN A 113 20.86 7.67 -2.60
N LYS A 114 21.08 8.88 -2.13
CA LYS A 114 20.58 10.19 -2.59
C LYS A 114 19.10 10.37 -2.24
N ARG A 115 18.55 11.56 -2.53
CA ARG A 115 17.13 11.85 -2.29
C ARG A 115 16.26 10.86 -3.07
N GLY A 116 15.43 10.14 -2.35
CA GLY A 116 14.45 9.23 -2.88
C GLY A 116 13.26 9.94 -3.54
N GLY A 117 12.24 9.19 -3.83
CA GLY A 117 11.02 9.67 -4.48
C GLY A 117 9.91 10.06 -3.51
N ARG A 118 8.70 9.85 -3.98
CA ARG A 118 7.47 10.21 -3.26
C ARG A 118 6.46 9.10 -3.38
N PHE A 119 5.73 8.90 -2.30
CA PHE A 119 4.56 8.02 -2.25
C PHE A 119 3.48 8.63 -1.38
N HIS A 120 2.29 8.05 -1.39
CA HIS A 120 1.21 8.37 -0.47
C HIS A 120 0.47 7.11 -0.04
N ILE A 121 -0.37 7.24 1.00
CA ILE A 121 -1.20 6.15 1.50
C ILE A 121 -2.67 6.53 1.31
N GLU A 122 -3.42 5.62 0.68
CA GLU A 122 -4.86 5.70 0.54
C GLU A 122 -5.56 4.76 1.53
N MET A 123 -6.75 5.15 1.98
CA MET A 123 -7.71 4.27 2.65
C MET A 123 -8.99 4.23 1.81
N ASN A 124 -9.38 3.05 1.32
CA ASN A 124 -10.53 2.84 0.44
C ASN A 124 -10.51 3.77 -0.79
N GLY A 125 -9.34 3.96 -1.41
CA GLY A 125 -9.14 4.80 -2.59
C GLY A 125 -9.11 6.32 -2.33
N LYS A 126 -9.09 6.74 -1.06
CA LYS A 126 -8.94 8.15 -0.68
C LYS A 126 -7.54 8.38 -0.11
N ASP A 127 -6.77 9.30 -0.70
CA ASP A 127 -5.49 9.76 -0.14
C ASP A 127 -5.72 10.36 1.26
N VAL A 128 -5.10 9.75 2.28
CA VAL A 128 -5.22 10.17 3.68
C VAL A 128 -3.94 10.82 4.21
N THR A 129 -2.83 10.68 3.51
CA THR A 129 -1.53 11.21 3.96
C THR A 129 -1.09 12.43 3.17
N GLY A 130 -1.56 12.59 1.93
CA GLY A 130 -0.88 13.44 0.98
C GLY A 130 0.56 12.94 0.75
N ARG A 131 1.34 13.77 0.10
CA ARG A 131 2.71 13.42 -0.29
C ARG A 131 3.61 13.12 0.89
N ILE A 132 4.32 11.99 0.81
CA ILE A 132 5.42 11.58 1.68
C ILE A 132 6.69 11.56 0.84
N GLU A 133 7.77 12.21 1.30
CA GLU A 133 9.06 12.25 0.61
C GLU A 133 10.06 11.35 1.33
N VAL A 134 10.80 10.55 0.55
CA VAL A 134 11.91 9.75 1.06
C VAL A 134 13.18 10.60 0.99
N PRO A 135 13.85 10.89 2.13
CA PRO A 135 15.06 11.68 2.16
C PRO A 135 16.27 10.89 1.60
N ASP A 136 17.39 11.56 1.46
CA ASP A 136 18.69 10.89 1.32
C ASP A 136 19.10 10.37 2.70
N THR A 137 19.13 9.05 2.86
CA THR A 137 19.52 8.42 4.12
C THR A 137 21.03 8.09 4.15
N GLY A 138 21.74 8.36 3.04
CA GLY A 138 23.18 8.14 2.89
C GLY A 138 23.55 6.71 2.50
N GLY A 139 22.59 5.89 2.08
CA GLY A 139 22.83 4.53 1.58
C GLY A 139 21.57 3.66 1.63
N TRP A 140 21.54 2.64 0.79
CA TRP A 140 20.47 1.66 0.74
C TRP A 140 20.39 0.78 2.00
N ASP A 141 21.51 0.64 2.70
CA ASP A 141 21.71 -0.12 3.95
C ASP A 141 21.50 0.71 5.23
N LYS A 142 20.87 1.89 5.10
CA LYS A 142 20.67 2.84 6.21
C LYS A 142 19.23 3.26 6.34
N LEU A 143 18.48 2.54 7.14
CA LEU A 143 17.11 2.93 7.47
C LEU A 143 17.09 4.19 8.33
N GLN A 144 16.25 5.15 7.91
CA GLN A 144 15.89 6.33 8.66
C GLN A 144 14.37 6.37 8.83
N VAL A 145 13.92 6.58 10.05
CA VAL A 145 12.48 6.74 10.32
C VAL A 145 12.02 8.11 9.83
N ILE A 146 11.07 8.12 8.90
CA ILE A 146 10.27 9.29 8.55
C ILE A 146 8.91 9.20 9.21
N ARG A 147 8.26 10.34 9.48
CA ARG A 147 7.00 10.43 10.21
C ARG A 147 5.99 11.31 9.49
N LYS A 148 4.76 10.84 9.40
CA LYS A 148 3.62 11.59 8.87
C LYS A 148 2.53 11.69 9.92
N GLU A 149 2.13 12.90 10.26
CA GLU A 149 1.06 13.19 11.22
C GLU A 149 0.50 14.62 11.04
N PRO A 150 -0.74 14.90 11.46
CA PRO A 150 -1.76 13.90 11.80
C PRO A 150 -2.34 13.26 10.55
N VAL A 151 -2.74 11.99 10.67
CA VAL A 151 -3.48 11.25 9.64
C VAL A 151 -4.81 10.82 10.24
N ARG A 152 -5.92 11.34 9.72
CA ARG A 152 -7.26 11.01 10.19
C ARG A 152 -7.72 9.69 9.60
N LEU A 153 -8.08 8.71 10.48
CA LEU A 153 -8.61 7.41 10.10
C LEU A 153 -9.97 7.16 10.74
N GLU A 154 -10.83 6.46 10.01
CA GLU A 154 -12.12 5.98 10.51
C GLU A 154 -11.97 4.55 11.03
N ALA A 155 -12.78 4.17 12.04
CA ALA A 155 -12.79 2.81 12.57
C ALA A 155 -13.36 1.80 11.56
N GLY A 156 -12.90 0.56 11.61
CA GLY A 156 -13.39 -0.52 10.75
C GLY A 156 -12.29 -1.14 9.89
N THR A 157 -12.70 -2.03 8.98
CA THR A 157 -11.80 -2.68 8.04
C THR A 157 -11.71 -1.85 6.76
N HIS A 158 -10.48 -1.62 6.30
CA HIS A 158 -10.16 -0.78 5.15
C HIS A 158 -9.19 -1.47 4.21
N ALA A 159 -9.28 -1.11 2.93
CA ALA A 159 -8.25 -1.35 1.93
C ALA A 159 -7.24 -0.19 2.00
N MET A 160 -6.09 -0.42 2.62
CA MET A 160 -4.96 0.51 2.63
C MET A 160 -4.11 0.27 1.39
N LYS A 161 -3.85 1.32 0.61
CA LYS A 161 -2.97 1.22 -0.55
C LYS A 161 -1.79 2.18 -0.40
N VAL A 162 -0.59 1.67 -0.61
CA VAL A 162 0.64 2.47 -0.71
C VAL A 162 0.95 2.68 -2.18
N VAL A 163 0.95 3.92 -2.64
CA VAL A 163 1.05 4.30 -4.06
C VAL A 163 2.35 5.04 -4.32
N MET A 164 3.15 4.55 -5.24
CA MET A 164 4.46 5.09 -5.63
C MET A 164 4.28 6.18 -6.69
N ASP A 165 4.40 7.47 -6.28
CA ASP A 165 4.03 8.63 -7.11
C ASP A 165 5.11 9.08 -8.09
N SER A 166 6.35 9.17 -7.62
CA SER A 166 7.46 9.67 -8.44
C SER A 166 8.81 9.25 -7.90
N GLN A 167 9.70 8.84 -8.79
CA GLN A 167 11.10 8.54 -8.46
C GLN A 167 11.87 9.81 -8.10
N GLY A 168 12.91 9.65 -7.29
CA GLY A 168 13.82 10.71 -6.88
C GLY A 168 15.15 10.68 -7.64
N LEU A 169 16.15 11.36 -7.07
CA LEU A 169 17.53 11.39 -7.61
C LEU A 169 18.23 10.03 -7.47
N SER A 170 17.76 9.17 -6.59
CA SER A 170 18.23 7.79 -6.43
C SER A 170 17.83 6.87 -7.62
N GLY A 171 16.86 7.29 -8.44
CA GLY A 171 16.27 6.46 -9.48
C GLY A 171 15.15 5.54 -8.98
N SER A 172 14.82 5.58 -7.68
CA SER A 172 13.78 4.82 -7.01
C SER A 172 12.89 5.73 -6.18
N ILE A 173 11.80 5.20 -5.60
CA ILE A 173 11.07 5.85 -4.52
C ILE A 173 11.93 5.76 -3.24
N GLY A 174 12.38 4.57 -2.89
CA GLY A 174 13.15 4.21 -1.71
C GLY A 174 12.76 2.82 -1.23
N ASP A 175 13.58 2.25 -0.39
CA ASP A 175 13.23 1.00 0.29
C ASP A 175 12.37 1.31 1.49
N ILE A 176 11.40 0.45 1.78
CA ILE A 176 10.43 0.62 2.87
C ILE A 176 10.42 -0.66 3.71
N ASP A 177 10.63 -0.51 5.04
CA ASP A 177 10.58 -1.61 5.99
C ASP A 177 9.14 -1.89 6.44
N LEU A 178 8.49 -0.90 7.04
CA LEU A 178 7.16 -1.05 7.64
C LEU A 178 6.39 0.27 7.73
N PHE A 179 5.12 0.16 8.11
CA PHE A 179 4.25 1.29 8.49
C PHE A 179 3.79 1.09 9.93
N ARG A 180 4.30 1.88 10.88
CA ARG A 180 3.88 1.83 12.28
C ARG A 180 2.86 2.92 12.56
N PHE A 181 1.64 2.53 12.85
CA PHE A 181 0.54 3.43 13.20
C PHE A 181 0.45 3.61 14.72
N ILE A 182 0.49 4.86 15.18
CA ILE A 182 0.45 5.27 16.58
C ILE A 182 -0.75 6.21 16.76
N ALA A 183 -1.71 5.84 17.62
CA ALA A 183 -2.83 6.73 17.92
C ALA A 183 -2.31 8.00 18.61
N LEU A 184 -2.82 9.16 18.17
CA LEU A 184 -2.55 10.44 18.80
C LEU A 184 -3.61 10.73 19.88
N PRO A 185 -3.25 11.49 20.94
CA PRO A 185 -4.17 11.83 22.04
C PRO A 185 -5.34 12.71 21.60
#